data_1982fb033b6b2a5e895c15e1e2d96532
#
_entry.id   1982fb033b6b2a5e895c15e1e2d96532
#
_cell.length_a   1.000
_cell.length_b   1.000
_cell.length_c   1.000
_cell.angle_alpha   90.00
_cell.angle_beta   90.00
_cell.angle_gamma   90.00
#
_symmetry.space_group_name_H-M   'P 1'
#
loop_
_entity.id
_entity.type
_entity.pdbx_description
1 polymer ?
#
loop_
_entity_poly.entity_id
_entity_poly.type
_entity_poly.pdbx_seq_one_letter_code
_entity_poly.pdbx_strand_id
1 'polypeptide(L)'
;MKSNESLLMLMLFLGFAPGSALPQSVATMVAGKVMGLPSGNVPSFEVVLVRDGAPCSVSKTHVRADGSFHFSSVRAGNYFIAVEGLSDGYGINTMTAGTVDLLFNSMRIVADAPTQVLIEIARFEEIRGKPSVVHVGDGLRSQCLIHQVKPLYPSQAKAAHVVGNVIMSVGIDKNGYVEDVMVIQGHPLLIQSAIEAVRQWRYVPAVFLGTLVPIKTTVVLSIGPK
;
A
#
# COMPACT_ATOMS: atom_id res chain seq x y z
N MET A 1 -7.68 74.31 -34.23
CA MET A 1 -6.52 74.71 -33.42
C MET A 1 -6.11 73.51 -32.55
N LYS A 2 -4.84 73.10 -32.70
CA LYS A 2 -4.02 72.21 -31.85
C LYS A 2 -4.53 70.77 -31.69
N SER A 3 -4.09 69.79 -32.47
CA SER A 3 -2.85 68.98 -32.39
C SER A 3 -2.56 68.45 -31.00
N ASN A 4 -2.70 67.14 -30.86
CA ASN A 4 -1.82 66.39 -29.98
C ASN A 4 -1.59 64.97 -30.51
N GLU A 5 -0.33 64.71 -30.80
CA GLU A 5 0.21 63.44 -31.25
C GLU A 5 0.19 62.44 -30.09
N SER A 6 -0.32 61.27 -30.33
CA SER A 6 -0.21 60.16 -29.39
C SER A 6 0.91 59.23 -29.86
N LEU A 7 1.95 59.23 -29.07
CA LEU A 7 3.12 58.38 -29.11
C LEU A 7 2.72 56.92 -28.93
N LEU A 8 2.92 56.14 -29.97
CA LEU A 8 2.67 54.72 -29.99
C LEU A 8 3.82 53.99 -29.25
N MET A 9 3.63 53.64 -28.01
CA MET A 9 4.57 52.85 -27.25
C MET A 9 4.26 51.34 -27.44
N LEU A 10 5.06 50.72 -28.30
CA LEU A 10 5.05 49.27 -28.57
C LEU A 10 5.58 48.53 -27.35
N MET A 11 4.71 48.10 -26.44
CA MET A 11 5.09 47.16 -25.38
C MET A 11 5.12 45.73 -25.95
N LEU A 12 6.33 45.22 -26.08
CA LEU A 12 6.61 43.83 -26.34
C LEU A 12 6.18 43.00 -25.12
N PHE A 13 5.00 42.40 -25.15
CA PHE A 13 4.62 41.37 -24.19
C PHE A 13 5.39 40.09 -24.51
N LEU A 14 6.51 39.89 -23.85
CA LEU A 14 7.11 38.58 -23.69
C LEU A 14 6.11 37.71 -22.90
N GLY A 15 5.41 36.86 -23.64
CA GLY A 15 4.52 35.85 -23.05
C GLY A 15 5.33 34.86 -22.18
N PHE A 16 5.38 35.12 -20.92
CA PHE A 16 5.67 34.08 -19.93
C PHE A 16 4.46 33.15 -19.92
N ALA A 17 4.57 32.00 -20.59
CA ALA A 17 3.64 30.91 -20.37
C ALA A 17 3.75 30.53 -18.90
N PRO A 18 2.65 30.52 -18.12
CA PRO A 18 2.70 29.95 -16.79
C PRO A 18 3.02 28.47 -16.96
N GLY A 19 4.24 28.11 -16.57
CA GLY A 19 4.59 26.71 -16.41
C GLY A 19 3.51 26.06 -15.57
N SER A 20 2.85 25.05 -16.11
CA SER A 20 1.93 24.20 -15.40
C SER A 20 2.71 23.53 -14.25
N ALA A 21 2.77 24.19 -13.11
CA ALA A 21 3.16 23.58 -11.87
C ALA A 21 2.20 22.41 -11.68
N LEU A 22 2.69 21.18 -11.82
CA LEU A 22 1.97 20.00 -11.42
C LEU A 22 1.49 20.26 -9.99
N PRO A 23 0.21 20.03 -9.66
CA PRO A 23 -0.29 20.27 -8.33
C PRO A 23 0.59 19.50 -7.35
N GLN A 24 1.36 20.20 -6.55
CA GLN A 24 2.09 19.61 -5.46
C GLN A 24 1.03 18.94 -4.61
N SER A 25 1.14 17.61 -4.50
CA SER A 25 0.20 16.82 -3.69
C SER A 25 0.33 17.32 -2.24
N VAL A 26 -0.60 18.14 -1.83
CA VAL A 26 -0.62 18.69 -0.49
C VAL A 26 -0.73 17.53 0.48
N ALA A 27 0.27 17.41 1.34
CA ALA A 27 0.32 16.37 2.33
C ALA A 27 -0.48 16.81 3.56
N THR A 28 -1.27 15.91 4.12
CA THR A 28 -2.04 16.13 5.33
C THR A 28 -1.51 15.32 6.50
N MET A 29 -1.98 15.62 7.69
CA MET A 29 -1.66 14.89 8.91
C MET A 29 -2.76 13.87 9.22
N VAL A 30 -2.36 12.65 9.55
CA VAL A 30 -3.24 11.65 10.17
C VAL A 30 -2.76 11.45 11.59
N ALA A 31 -3.61 11.69 12.55
CA ALA A 31 -3.32 11.48 13.96
C ALA A 31 -4.36 10.58 14.59
N GLY A 32 -4.05 10.00 15.73
CA GLY A 32 -5.00 9.17 16.43
C GLY A 32 -4.56 8.79 17.82
N LYS A 33 -5.42 8.01 18.45
CA LYS A 33 -5.21 7.50 19.79
C LYS A 33 -5.59 6.02 19.87
N VAL A 34 -4.75 5.25 20.52
CA VAL A 34 -5.02 3.87 20.88
C VAL A 34 -5.47 3.84 22.32
N MET A 35 -6.59 3.17 22.58
CA MET A 35 -7.19 2.98 23.92
C MET A 35 -7.17 1.50 24.29
N GLY A 36 -7.41 1.20 25.56
CA GLY A 36 -7.39 -0.19 26.07
C GLY A 36 -5.99 -0.73 26.27
N LEU A 37 -4.98 0.14 26.31
CA LEU A 37 -3.59 -0.25 26.57
C LEU A 37 -3.49 -0.93 27.95
N PRO A 38 -2.75 -2.07 28.04
CA PRO A 38 -2.52 -2.73 29.31
C PRO A 38 -1.81 -1.78 30.28
N SER A 39 -2.22 -1.84 31.56
CA SER A 39 -1.53 -1.08 32.61
C SER A 39 -0.14 -1.66 32.83
N GLY A 40 0.91 -0.85 32.66
CA GLY A 40 2.30 -1.26 32.81
C GLY A 40 3.16 -0.93 31.60
N ASN A 41 4.14 -1.78 31.31
CA ASN A 41 5.04 -1.58 30.19
C ASN A 41 4.25 -1.73 28.87
N VAL A 42 3.91 -0.60 28.23
CA VAL A 42 3.21 -0.60 26.94
C VAL A 42 4.15 -1.23 25.92
N PRO A 43 3.80 -2.39 25.33
CA PRO A 43 4.67 -2.97 24.30
C PRO A 43 4.81 -1.97 23.15
N SER A 44 6.00 -1.93 22.57
CA SER A 44 6.26 -1.13 21.39
C SER A 44 5.49 -1.72 20.22
N PHE A 45 4.41 -1.09 19.79
CA PHE A 45 3.67 -1.46 18.60
C PHE A 45 3.51 -0.29 17.65
N GLU A 46 3.25 -0.60 16.40
CA GLU A 46 3.18 0.37 15.33
C GLU A 46 1.78 0.43 14.72
N VAL A 47 1.39 1.62 14.32
CA VAL A 47 0.25 1.82 13.42
C VAL A 47 0.80 1.89 12.00
N VAL A 48 0.14 1.19 11.09
CA VAL A 48 0.54 1.05 9.69
C VAL A 48 -0.55 1.61 8.79
N LEU A 49 -0.20 2.54 7.93
CA LEU A 49 -1.04 3.03 6.85
C LEU A 49 -0.67 2.34 5.54
N VAL A 50 -1.62 1.67 4.94
CA VAL A 50 -1.48 0.98 3.65
C VAL A 50 -2.34 1.70 2.61
N ARG A 51 -1.72 2.35 1.64
CA ARG A 51 -2.46 3.05 0.59
C ARG A 51 -3.15 2.06 -0.34
N ASP A 52 -4.45 2.29 -0.57
CA ASP A 52 -5.25 1.55 -1.52
C ASP A 52 -5.11 2.16 -2.93
N GLY A 53 -4.65 1.37 -3.89
CA GLY A 53 -4.45 1.80 -5.27
C GLY A 53 -3.07 2.39 -5.56
N ALA A 54 -2.80 2.64 -6.84
CA ALA A 54 -1.52 3.17 -7.30
C ALA A 54 -1.39 4.69 -7.06
N PRO A 55 -0.20 5.22 -6.70
CA PRO A 55 0.96 4.45 -6.29
C PRO A 55 0.80 3.85 -4.90
N CYS A 56 1.07 2.55 -4.76
CA CYS A 56 0.98 1.87 -3.48
C CYS A 56 2.08 2.36 -2.54
N SER A 57 1.73 2.55 -1.28
CA SER A 57 2.70 2.96 -0.27
C SER A 57 2.31 2.41 1.10
N VAL A 58 3.32 2.18 1.92
CA VAL A 58 3.18 1.77 3.32
C VAL A 58 3.92 2.78 4.16
N SER A 59 3.26 3.27 5.20
CA SER A 59 3.87 4.16 6.20
C SER A 59 3.63 3.57 7.57
N LYS A 60 4.62 3.65 8.45
CA LYS A 60 4.55 3.15 9.81
C LYS A 60 4.88 4.25 10.80
N THR A 61 4.25 4.22 11.96
CA THR A 61 4.55 5.10 13.09
C THR A 61 4.39 4.35 14.41
N HIS A 62 5.29 4.63 15.36
CA HIS A 62 5.18 4.08 16.70
C HIS A 62 4.07 4.76 17.49
N VAL A 63 3.40 3.97 18.34
CA VAL A 63 2.45 4.49 19.32
C VAL A 63 3.22 4.93 20.56
N ARG A 64 2.95 6.15 21.02
CA ARG A 64 3.55 6.71 22.23
C ARG A 64 2.96 6.09 23.50
N ALA A 65 3.61 6.28 24.64
CA ALA A 65 3.16 5.77 25.92
C ALA A 65 1.75 6.27 26.33
N ASP A 66 1.34 7.44 25.86
CA ASP A 66 0.00 7.98 26.09
C ASP A 66 -1.07 7.45 25.10
N GLY A 67 -0.68 6.49 24.24
CA GLY A 67 -1.51 5.93 23.18
C GLY A 67 -1.59 6.80 21.92
N SER A 68 -0.98 7.96 21.88
CA SER A 68 -1.04 8.83 20.70
C SER A 68 -0.12 8.36 19.58
N PHE A 69 -0.55 8.57 18.34
CA PHE A 69 0.28 8.38 17.14
C PHE A 69 -0.02 9.44 16.10
N HIS A 70 0.91 9.67 15.18
CA HIS A 70 0.69 10.55 14.06
C HIS A 70 1.55 10.19 12.84
N PHE A 71 1.02 10.46 11.67
CA PHE A 71 1.72 10.48 10.39
C PHE A 71 1.74 11.91 9.86
N SER A 72 2.92 12.41 9.58
CA SER A 72 3.15 13.75 9.03
C SER A 72 3.25 13.74 7.56
N SER A 73 2.68 14.11 6.65
CA SER A 73 2.94 14.07 5.19
C SER A 73 2.27 12.89 4.48
N VAL A 74 1.02 12.63 4.81
CA VAL A 74 0.21 11.64 4.12
C VAL A 74 -0.43 12.29 2.89
N ARG A 75 -0.28 11.67 1.72
CA ARG A 75 -0.91 12.14 0.48
C ARG A 75 -2.41 11.80 0.48
N ALA A 76 -3.21 12.62 -0.19
CA ALA A 76 -4.61 12.31 -0.39
C ALA A 76 -4.81 10.94 -1.09
N GLY A 77 -5.83 10.19 -0.67
CA GLY A 77 -6.10 8.85 -1.20
C GLY A 77 -6.92 8.00 -0.25
N ASN A 78 -7.16 6.76 -0.61
CA ASN A 78 -7.78 5.77 0.26
C ASN A 78 -6.71 4.95 0.95
N TYR A 79 -6.91 4.66 2.23
CA TYR A 79 -5.95 3.93 3.06
C TYR A 79 -6.65 2.91 3.93
N PHE A 80 -6.04 1.75 4.05
CA PHE A 80 -6.30 0.83 5.15
C PHE A 80 -5.35 1.16 6.29
N ILE A 81 -5.80 0.90 7.50
CA ILE A 81 -5.01 1.07 8.71
C ILE A 81 -4.89 -0.28 9.43
N ALA A 82 -3.73 -0.54 9.98
CA ALA A 82 -3.46 -1.76 10.74
C ALA A 82 -2.60 -1.44 11.96
N VAL A 83 -2.58 -2.36 12.90
CA VAL A 83 -1.68 -2.33 14.06
C VAL A 83 -0.77 -3.55 14.00
N GLU A 84 0.52 -3.35 14.17
CA GLU A 84 1.54 -4.39 14.18
C GLU A 84 2.29 -4.41 15.52
N GLY A 85 2.64 -5.60 16.00
CA GLY A 85 3.40 -5.77 17.24
C GLY A 85 2.57 -5.74 18.50
N LEU A 86 1.24 -5.92 18.43
CA LEU A 86 0.43 -6.13 19.61
C LEU A 86 0.93 -7.38 20.38
N SER A 87 0.98 -7.29 21.69
CA SER A 87 1.33 -8.42 22.55
C SER A 87 0.37 -9.59 22.36
N ASP A 88 0.88 -10.79 22.59
CA ASP A 88 0.04 -12.01 22.63
C ASP A 88 -1.13 -11.82 23.60
N GLY A 89 -2.30 -12.21 23.15
CA GLY A 89 -3.53 -12.07 23.91
C GLY A 89 -4.31 -10.76 23.69
N TYR A 90 -3.82 -9.84 22.86
CA TYR A 90 -4.52 -8.61 22.50
C TYR A 90 -4.84 -8.54 21.01
N GLY A 91 -5.95 -7.91 20.68
CA GLY A 91 -6.37 -7.65 19.32
C GLY A 91 -7.12 -6.33 19.20
N ILE A 92 -7.50 -5.95 17.98
CA ILE A 92 -8.26 -4.74 17.75
C ILE A 92 -9.75 -5.04 17.94
N ASN A 93 -10.39 -4.32 18.85
CA ASN A 93 -11.82 -4.39 19.11
C ASN A 93 -12.58 -3.45 18.15
N THR A 94 -12.20 -2.17 18.13
CA THR A 94 -12.79 -1.18 17.25
C THR A 94 -11.70 -0.30 16.62
N MET A 95 -11.97 0.18 15.41
CA MET A 95 -11.11 1.13 14.72
C MET A 95 -11.97 2.07 13.88
N THR A 96 -11.95 3.35 14.19
CA THR A 96 -12.86 4.32 13.55
C THR A 96 -12.15 5.60 13.12
N ALA A 97 -12.65 6.22 12.05
CA ALA A 97 -12.37 7.60 11.68
C ALA A 97 -13.70 8.35 11.53
N GLY A 98 -14.04 9.16 12.54
CA GLY A 98 -15.37 9.71 12.66
C GLY A 98 -16.43 8.62 12.77
N THR A 99 -17.33 8.53 11.81
CA THR A 99 -18.39 7.50 11.76
C THR A 99 -18.01 6.27 10.93
N VAL A 100 -16.83 6.24 10.33
CA VAL A 100 -16.39 5.14 9.46
C VAL A 100 -15.72 4.06 10.29
N ASP A 101 -16.24 2.83 10.21
CA ASP A 101 -15.59 1.64 10.74
C ASP A 101 -14.45 1.22 9.80
N LEU A 102 -13.21 1.25 10.29
CA LEU A 102 -11.99 0.96 9.54
C LEU A 102 -11.57 -0.51 9.60
N LEU A 103 -12.22 -1.34 10.39
CA LEU A 103 -11.92 -2.79 10.40
C LEU A 103 -12.25 -3.43 9.06
N PHE A 104 -13.29 -2.92 8.38
CA PHE A 104 -13.79 -3.45 7.12
C PHE A 104 -13.65 -2.49 5.94
N ASN A 105 -13.34 -1.23 6.20
CA ASN A 105 -13.34 -0.17 5.20
C ASN A 105 -12.00 0.56 5.13
N SER A 106 -11.69 1.09 3.96
CA SER A 106 -10.62 2.07 3.82
C SER A 106 -11.10 3.46 4.25
N MET A 107 -10.22 4.24 4.85
CA MET A 107 -10.49 5.66 5.09
C MET A 107 -10.03 6.50 3.91
N ARG A 108 -10.82 7.52 3.58
CA ARG A 108 -10.47 8.51 2.58
C ARG A 108 -9.75 9.68 3.25
N ILE A 109 -8.48 9.88 2.88
CA ILE A 109 -7.70 11.04 3.31
C ILE A 109 -7.81 12.12 2.24
N VAL A 110 -8.22 13.31 2.65
CA VAL A 110 -8.38 14.49 1.78
C VAL A 110 -7.25 15.46 2.08
N ALA A 111 -6.75 16.14 1.05
CA ALA A 111 -5.74 17.18 1.23
C ALA A 111 -6.27 18.29 2.17
N ASP A 112 -5.39 18.86 2.96
CA ASP A 112 -5.66 19.95 3.91
C ASP A 112 -6.71 19.64 5.01
N ALA A 113 -7.17 18.41 5.11
CA ALA A 113 -8.10 18.00 6.15
C ALA A 113 -7.43 17.00 7.11
N PRO A 114 -7.09 17.38 8.36
CA PRO A 114 -6.53 16.46 9.32
C PRO A 114 -7.53 15.34 9.63
N THR A 115 -7.05 14.10 9.60
CA THR A 115 -7.89 12.92 9.88
C THR A 115 -7.56 12.39 11.27
N GLN A 116 -8.59 12.21 12.09
CA GLN A 116 -8.48 11.62 13.42
C GLN A 116 -8.92 10.17 13.40
N VAL A 117 -8.11 9.29 13.97
CA VAL A 117 -8.38 7.85 14.07
C VAL A 117 -8.41 7.43 15.52
N LEU A 118 -9.41 6.65 15.89
CA LEU A 118 -9.53 6.04 17.20
C LEU A 118 -9.41 4.53 17.05
N ILE A 119 -8.53 3.93 17.82
CA ILE A 119 -8.29 2.48 17.86
C ILE A 119 -8.52 2.00 19.29
N GLU A 120 -9.36 1.01 19.48
CA GLU A 120 -9.56 0.35 20.74
C GLU A 120 -9.01 -1.07 20.65
N ILE A 121 -8.12 -1.44 21.56
CA ILE A 121 -7.60 -2.79 21.70
C ILE A 121 -8.23 -3.47 22.90
N ALA A 122 -8.45 -4.78 22.79
CA ALA A 122 -9.01 -5.61 23.85
C ALA A 122 -8.30 -6.96 23.92
N ARG A 123 -8.54 -7.74 24.97
CA ARG A 123 -8.03 -9.10 25.07
C ARG A 123 -8.77 -10.03 24.10
N PHE A 124 -8.07 -11.03 23.55
CA PHE A 124 -8.68 -12.00 22.62
C PHE A 124 -9.87 -12.78 23.19
N GLU A 125 -9.94 -12.95 24.50
CA GLU A 125 -11.10 -13.55 25.14
C GLU A 125 -12.40 -12.77 24.88
N GLU A 126 -12.25 -11.48 24.58
CA GLU A 126 -13.35 -10.55 24.27
C GLU A 126 -13.60 -10.40 22.77
N ILE A 127 -12.66 -10.84 21.90
CA ILE A 127 -12.73 -10.69 20.44
C ILE A 127 -12.90 -12.07 19.77
N ARG A 128 -14.00 -12.27 19.06
CA ARG A 128 -14.28 -13.53 18.37
C ARG A 128 -13.58 -13.62 17.01
N GLY A 129 -12.73 -14.62 16.82
CA GLY A 129 -12.31 -15.18 15.53
C GLY A 129 -11.19 -14.42 14.82
N LYS A 130 -9.94 -14.94 14.90
CA LYS A 130 -8.82 -14.50 14.10
C LYS A 130 -8.57 -15.50 12.96
N PRO A 131 -8.70 -15.12 11.67
CA PRO A 131 -8.27 -15.99 10.59
C PRO A 131 -6.74 -16.08 10.56
N SER A 132 -6.20 -17.29 10.49
CA SER A 132 -4.76 -17.51 10.37
C SER A 132 -4.20 -17.15 8.99
N VAL A 133 -5.00 -17.30 7.94
CA VAL A 133 -4.65 -16.96 6.55
C VAL A 133 -5.91 -16.53 5.81
N VAL A 134 -5.84 -15.43 5.07
CA VAL A 134 -6.91 -14.99 4.18
C VAL A 134 -6.61 -15.45 2.75
N HIS A 135 -7.46 -16.33 2.22
CA HIS A 135 -7.43 -16.65 0.81
C HIS A 135 -8.13 -15.56 0.04
N VAL A 136 -7.35 -14.90 -0.79
CA VAL A 136 -7.85 -13.83 -1.63
C VAL A 136 -8.01 -14.37 -3.04
N GLY A 137 -9.25 -14.41 -3.53
CA GLY A 137 -9.53 -14.69 -4.93
C GLY A 137 -8.89 -13.65 -5.86
N ASP A 138 -8.93 -13.90 -7.17
CA ASP A 138 -8.30 -13.09 -8.24
C ASP A 138 -8.62 -11.57 -8.21
N GLY A 139 -9.50 -11.13 -7.34
CA GLY A 139 -9.93 -9.75 -7.16
C GLY A 139 -9.11 -8.91 -6.20
N LEU A 140 -8.20 -9.48 -5.38
CA LEU A 140 -7.28 -8.68 -4.60
C LEU A 140 -6.09 -8.30 -5.47
N ARG A 141 -6.31 -7.30 -6.16
CA ARG A 141 -5.43 -6.28 -6.75
C ARG A 141 -3.96 -6.71 -6.83
N SER A 142 -3.66 -7.48 -7.87
CA SER A 142 -2.31 -7.60 -8.45
C SER A 142 -1.65 -6.23 -8.73
N GLN A 143 -2.33 -5.14 -8.38
CA GLN A 143 -1.97 -3.76 -8.70
C GLN A 143 -1.06 -3.10 -7.67
N CYS A 144 -0.85 -3.70 -6.50
CA CYS A 144 -0.02 -3.10 -5.47
C CYS A 144 1.32 -3.85 -5.31
N LEU A 145 2.03 -4.02 -6.41
CA LEU A 145 3.44 -4.36 -6.40
C LEU A 145 4.27 -3.11 -6.08
N ILE A 146 5.00 -3.13 -4.96
CA ILE A 146 5.97 -2.09 -4.58
C ILE A 146 7.24 -2.26 -5.42
N HIS A 147 7.64 -3.51 -5.64
CA HIS A 147 8.82 -3.85 -6.41
C HIS A 147 8.53 -5.05 -7.29
N GLN A 148 8.86 -4.95 -8.58
CA GLN A 148 8.70 -5.99 -9.58
C GLN A 148 9.99 -6.23 -10.33
N VAL A 149 10.46 -7.46 -10.34
CA VAL A 149 11.58 -7.91 -11.17
C VAL A 149 11.01 -8.66 -12.37
N LYS A 150 11.46 -8.31 -13.57
CA LYS A 150 11.08 -9.02 -14.79
C LYS A 150 11.86 -10.32 -14.93
N PRO A 151 11.24 -11.42 -15.38
CA PRO A 151 11.95 -12.65 -15.62
C PRO A 151 12.97 -12.48 -16.76
N LEU A 152 14.10 -13.12 -16.62
CA LEU A 152 15.06 -13.27 -17.71
C LEU A 152 14.51 -14.28 -18.71
N TYR A 153 14.60 -13.99 -19.99
CA TYR A 153 14.26 -14.97 -21.02
C TYR A 153 15.45 -15.95 -21.17
N PRO A 154 15.32 -17.24 -20.75
CA PRO A 154 16.43 -18.18 -20.74
C PRO A 154 16.99 -18.44 -22.14
N SER A 155 18.30 -18.62 -22.24
CA SER A 155 18.98 -18.86 -23.54
C SER A 155 18.50 -20.15 -24.23
N GLN A 156 18.21 -21.19 -23.46
CA GLN A 156 17.65 -22.44 -23.98
C GLN A 156 16.23 -22.24 -24.53
N ALA A 157 15.39 -21.48 -23.83
CA ALA A 157 14.05 -21.15 -24.31
C ALA A 157 14.12 -20.28 -25.58
N LYS A 158 15.09 -19.35 -25.64
CA LYS A 158 15.35 -18.52 -26.82
C LYS A 158 15.77 -19.36 -28.02
N ALA A 159 16.71 -20.30 -27.85
CA ALA A 159 17.17 -21.19 -28.92
C ALA A 159 16.04 -22.12 -29.43
N ALA A 160 15.16 -22.54 -28.54
CA ALA A 160 14.01 -23.38 -28.86
C ALA A 160 12.75 -22.57 -29.27
N HIS A 161 12.83 -21.25 -29.37
CA HIS A 161 11.69 -20.33 -29.65
C HIS A 161 10.48 -20.54 -28.72
N VAL A 162 10.71 -20.96 -27.47
CA VAL A 162 9.67 -21.21 -26.48
C VAL A 162 9.29 -19.93 -25.77
N VAL A 163 8.05 -19.50 -25.97
CA VAL A 163 7.41 -18.36 -25.29
C VAL A 163 6.12 -18.82 -24.60
N GLY A 164 5.67 -18.11 -23.59
CA GLY A 164 4.39 -18.44 -22.97
C GLY A 164 4.22 -17.87 -21.57
N ASN A 165 3.13 -18.33 -20.95
CA ASN A 165 2.77 -17.94 -19.60
C ASN A 165 3.19 -19.00 -18.58
N VAL A 166 3.67 -18.53 -17.42
CA VAL A 166 3.84 -19.34 -16.23
C VAL A 166 2.82 -18.86 -15.20
N ILE A 167 1.98 -19.80 -14.74
CA ILE A 167 0.95 -19.56 -13.73
C ILE A 167 1.45 -20.14 -12.42
N MET A 168 1.45 -19.31 -11.37
CA MET A 168 1.98 -19.67 -10.07
C MET A 168 1.01 -19.26 -8.97
N SER A 169 0.88 -20.10 -7.95
CA SER A 169 0.31 -19.73 -6.66
C SER A 169 1.42 -19.14 -5.79
N VAL A 170 1.24 -17.96 -5.26
CA VAL A 170 2.24 -17.20 -4.52
C VAL A 170 1.73 -16.90 -3.12
N GLY A 171 2.46 -17.36 -2.11
CA GLY A 171 2.27 -16.98 -0.72
C GLY A 171 3.04 -15.70 -0.42
N ILE A 172 2.37 -14.72 0.19
CA ILE A 172 2.93 -13.43 0.55
C ILE A 172 2.78 -13.28 2.06
N ASP A 173 3.87 -12.97 2.74
CA ASP A 173 3.88 -12.78 4.18
C ASP A 173 3.19 -11.46 4.59
N LYS A 174 3.00 -11.27 5.90
CA LYS A 174 2.39 -10.06 6.48
C LYS A 174 3.13 -8.76 6.17
N ASN A 175 4.40 -8.84 5.74
CA ASN A 175 5.22 -7.68 5.39
C ASN A 175 5.25 -7.40 3.88
N GLY A 176 4.57 -8.24 3.09
CA GLY A 176 4.49 -8.13 1.63
C GLY A 176 5.61 -8.82 0.87
N TYR A 177 6.45 -9.63 1.53
CA TYR A 177 7.47 -10.42 0.86
C TYR A 177 6.89 -11.74 0.35
N VAL A 178 7.39 -12.19 -0.80
CA VAL A 178 7.07 -13.51 -1.33
C VAL A 178 7.78 -14.58 -0.49
N GLU A 179 7.00 -15.41 0.20
CA GLU A 179 7.48 -16.48 1.06
C GLU A 179 7.45 -17.83 0.35
N ASP A 180 6.37 -18.11 -0.37
CA ASP A 180 6.15 -19.38 -1.07
C ASP A 180 5.74 -19.15 -2.52
N VAL A 181 6.24 -20.04 -3.42
CA VAL A 181 5.90 -20.04 -4.85
C VAL A 181 5.68 -21.46 -5.31
N MET A 182 4.45 -21.76 -5.73
CA MET A 182 4.06 -23.03 -6.30
C MET A 182 3.66 -22.87 -7.76
N VAL A 183 4.30 -23.57 -8.66
CA VAL A 183 3.94 -23.56 -10.10
C VAL A 183 2.67 -24.37 -10.32
N ILE A 184 1.67 -23.75 -10.92
CA ILE A 184 0.42 -24.39 -11.35
C ILE A 184 0.57 -24.87 -12.79
N GLN A 185 1.10 -24.02 -13.67
CA GLN A 185 1.24 -24.31 -15.09
C GLN A 185 2.38 -23.48 -15.69
N GLY A 186 3.16 -24.08 -16.61
CA GLY A 186 4.21 -23.38 -17.36
C GLY A 186 5.08 -24.35 -18.16
N HIS A 187 5.77 -23.82 -19.18
CA HIS A 187 6.75 -24.61 -19.92
C HIS A 187 8.02 -24.80 -19.09
N PRO A 188 8.61 -26.02 -19.02
CA PRO A 188 9.78 -26.32 -18.16
C PRO A 188 10.95 -25.33 -18.32
N LEU A 189 11.26 -24.91 -19.55
CA LEU A 189 12.34 -23.96 -19.83
C LEU A 189 12.08 -22.52 -19.31
N LEU A 190 10.85 -22.18 -18.92
CA LEU A 190 10.46 -20.83 -18.44
C LEU A 190 10.25 -20.79 -16.94
N ILE A 191 9.95 -21.94 -16.31
CA ILE A 191 9.54 -22.02 -14.89
C ILE A 191 10.59 -21.45 -13.96
N GLN A 192 11.85 -21.84 -14.12
CA GLN A 192 12.92 -21.42 -13.20
C GLN A 192 13.10 -19.90 -13.20
N SER A 193 13.12 -19.29 -14.37
CA SER A 193 13.24 -17.85 -14.52
C SER A 193 12.03 -17.09 -13.95
N ALA A 194 10.82 -17.67 -14.07
CA ALA A 194 9.62 -17.12 -13.48
C ALA A 194 9.69 -17.11 -11.95
N ILE A 195 10.09 -18.25 -11.34
CA ILE A 195 10.24 -18.38 -9.88
C ILE A 195 11.26 -17.37 -9.35
N GLU A 196 12.44 -17.29 -9.99
CA GLU A 196 13.50 -16.36 -9.57
C GLU A 196 13.06 -14.90 -9.61
N ALA A 197 12.29 -14.53 -10.63
CA ALA A 197 11.74 -13.18 -10.73
C ALA A 197 10.70 -12.89 -9.63
N VAL A 198 9.72 -13.80 -9.45
CA VAL A 198 8.62 -13.61 -8.50
C VAL A 198 9.08 -13.62 -7.05
N ARG A 199 10.07 -14.39 -6.68
CA ARG A 199 10.66 -14.39 -5.33
C ARG A 199 11.25 -13.04 -4.90
N GLN A 200 11.62 -12.21 -5.86
CA GLN A 200 12.14 -10.87 -5.62
C GLN A 200 11.04 -9.79 -5.60
N TRP A 201 9.80 -10.16 -5.87
CA TRP A 201 8.69 -9.23 -5.85
C TRP A 201 8.34 -8.83 -4.43
N ARG A 202 7.86 -7.61 -4.31
CA ARG A 202 7.37 -7.09 -3.04
C ARG A 202 6.01 -6.45 -3.24
N TYR A 203 5.07 -6.87 -2.43
CA TYR A 203 3.69 -6.42 -2.43
C TYR A 203 3.43 -5.45 -1.28
N VAL A 204 2.37 -4.68 -1.40
CA VAL A 204 1.79 -4.00 -0.25
C VAL A 204 1.20 -5.04 0.70
N PRO A 205 1.50 -4.96 2.00
CA PRO A 205 0.88 -5.83 3.00
C PRO A 205 -0.64 -5.83 2.93
N ALA A 206 -1.26 -6.97 3.12
CA ALA A 206 -2.70 -7.09 3.19
C ALA A 206 -3.19 -6.78 4.61
N VAL A 207 -4.27 -6.01 4.70
CA VAL A 207 -4.91 -5.67 5.96
C VAL A 207 -6.26 -6.36 6.05
N PHE A 208 -6.50 -7.05 7.15
CA PHE A 208 -7.79 -7.67 7.48
C PHE A 208 -8.13 -7.43 8.94
N LEU A 209 -9.29 -6.87 9.21
CA LEU A 209 -9.73 -6.49 10.55
C LEU A 209 -8.65 -5.69 11.33
N GLY A 210 -8.05 -4.71 10.67
CA GLY A 210 -7.02 -3.85 11.25
C GLY A 210 -5.69 -4.55 11.54
N THR A 211 -5.49 -5.79 11.09
CA THR A 211 -4.25 -6.55 11.29
C THR A 211 -3.61 -6.88 9.96
N LEU A 212 -2.29 -6.87 9.90
CA LEU A 212 -1.55 -7.35 8.75
C LEU A 212 -1.62 -8.87 8.69
N VAL A 213 -2.03 -9.42 7.55
CA VAL A 213 -2.23 -10.86 7.36
C VAL A 213 -1.45 -11.39 6.16
N PRO A 214 -0.94 -12.63 6.23
CA PRO A 214 -0.41 -13.28 5.05
C PRO A 214 -1.54 -13.61 4.09
N ILE A 215 -1.23 -13.55 2.79
CA ILE A 215 -2.20 -13.85 1.72
C ILE A 215 -1.64 -14.86 0.73
N LYS A 216 -2.53 -15.51 -0.01
CA LYS A 216 -2.20 -16.37 -1.13
C LYS A 216 -2.92 -15.88 -2.39
N THR A 217 -2.18 -15.71 -3.48
CA THR A 217 -2.72 -15.18 -4.74
C THR A 217 -2.17 -15.96 -5.95
N THR A 218 -2.81 -15.78 -7.10
CA THR A 218 -2.34 -16.35 -8.36
C THR A 218 -1.66 -15.28 -9.19
N VAL A 219 -0.49 -15.61 -9.72
CA VAL A 219 0.30 -14.77 -10.60
C VAL A 219 0.44 -15.41 -11.97
N VAL A 220 0.17 -14.65 -13.02
CA VAL A 220 0.43 -15.05 -14.41
C VAL A 220 1.58 -14.20 -14.96
N LEU A 221 2.65 -14.83 -15.34
CA LEU A 221 3.87 -14.19 -15.83
C LEU A 221 4.17 -14.59 -17.26
N SER A 222 4.11 -13.64 -18.20
CA SER A 222 4.41 -13.86 -19.62
C SER A 222 5.92 -13.69 -19.85
N ILE A 223 6.54 -14.69 -20.50
CA ILE A 223 7.96 -14.73 -20.81
C ILE A 223 8.15 -14.93 -22.31
N GLY A 224 8.92 -14.05 -22.91
CA GLY A 224 9.22 -14.06 -24.35
C GLY A 224 10.23 -12.99 -24.75
N PRO A 225 10.57 -12.88 -26.05
CA PRO A 225 11.42 -11.80 -26.54
C PRO A 225 10.75 -10.45 -26.32
N LYS A 226 11.59 -9.45 -26.06
CA LYS A 226 11.16 -8.03 -26.05
C LYS A 226 11.13 -7.51 -27.48
#